data_779270cc2db6d929cf3eeb11cde6cac8
#
_entry.id   779270cc2db6d929cf3eeb11cde6cac8
#
_cell.length_a   1.000
_cell.length_b   1.000
_cell.length_c   1.000
_cell.angle_alpha   90.00
_cell.angle_beta   90.00
_cell.angle_gamma   90.00
#
_symmetry.space_group_name_H-M   'P 1'
#
loop_
_entity.id
_entity.type
_entity.pdbx_description
1 polymer ?
#
loop_
_entity_poly.entity_id
_entity_poly.type
_entity_poly.pdbx_seq_one_letter_code
_entity_poly.pdbx_strand_id
1 'polypeptide(L)'
;MTSVRFYDEIPDELLKFAVILAAHDGKLVFCKHQERNTWEIPGGHREAGETILSTAKRELYEETGALDFEIAPVCVYSVTAPGNFDGKESFGMLYRADITRFEAELHSEIEKIMITDRLPEQWTYPEIQPKLLAEASRRGLIK
;
A
#
# COMPACT_ATOMS: atom_id res chain seq x y z
N MET A 1 -19.28 8.10 -5.96
CA MET A 1 -17.99 8.50 -6.49
C MET A 1 -16.91 8.37 -5.42
N THR A 2 -15.79 7.77 -5.75
CA THR A 2 -14.69 7.59 -4.80
C THR A 2 -13.82 8.84 -4.79
N SER A 3 -13.51 9.34 -3.61
CA SER A 3 -12.59 10.45 -3.47
C SER A 3 -11.44 10.09 -2.51
N VAL A 4 -10.27 10.66 -2.77
CA VAL A 4 -9.06 10.45 -1.98
C VAL A 4 -8.55 11.82 -1.55
N ARG A 5 -8.23 11.92 -0.25
CA ARG A 5 -7.66 13.14 0.31
C ARG A 5 -6.37 12.82 1.04
N PHE A 6 -5.52 13.83 1.20
CA PHE A 6 -4.22 13.68 1.86
C PHE A 6 -4.11 14.63 3.04
N TYR A 7 -3.49 14.15 4.12
CA TYR A 7 -3.32 14.91 5.36
C TYR A 7 -1.90 14.71 5.86
N ASP A 8 -1.40 15.69 6.59
CA ASP A 8 -0.09 15.54 7.23
C ASP A 8 -0.21 14.68 8.50
N GLU A 9 -1.30 14.85 9.25
CA GLU A 9 -1.47 14.17 10.52
C GLU A 9 -2.94 14.07 10.90
N ILE A 10 -3.31 12.95 11.53
CA ILE A 10 -4.62 12.75 12.15
C ILE A 10 -4.44 11.92 13.43
N PRO A 11 -5.46 11.85 14.31
CA PRO A 11 -5.36 10.98 15.49
C PRO A 11 -5.12 9.51 15.10
N ASP A 12 -4.21 8.84 15.82
CA ASP A 12 -3.81 7.48 15.54
C ASP A 12 -4.97 6.50 15.49
N GLU A 13 -5.95 6.66 16.37
CA GLU A 13 -7.09 5.75 16.46
C GLU A 13 -7.96 5.76 15.20
N LEU A 14 -7.82 6.76 14.34
CA LEU A 14 -8.57 6.82 13.08
C LEU A 14 -7.86 6.08 11.94
N LEU A 15 -6.59 5.73 12.12
CA LEU A 15 -5.82 4.99 11.11
C LEU A 15 -6.25 3.53 11.12
N LYS A 16 -6.91 3.07 10.06
CA LYS A 16 -7.50 1.73 9.97
C LYS A 16 -6.74 0.80 9.03
N PHE A 17 -5.92 1.35 8.15
CA PHE A 17 -5.15 0.53 7.19
C PHE A 17 -3.82 1.20 6.88
N ALA A 18 -2.92 0.40 6.32
CA ALA A 18 -1.62 0.88 5.86
C ALA A 18 -1.38 0.39 4.44
N VAL A 19 -0.81 1.24 3.62
CA VAL A 19 -0.43 0.91 2.26
C VAL A 19 1.02 1.34 2.05
N ILE A 20 1.79 0.53 1.37
CA ILE A 20 3.23 0.73 1.24
C ILE A 20 3.63 0.85 -0.24
N LEU A 21 4.17 2.00 -0.61
CA LEU A 21 4.83 2.15 -1.91
C LEU A 21 6.17 1.44 -1.81
N ALA A 22 6.20 0.20 -2.29
CA ALA A 22 7.38 -0.65 -2.18
C ALA A 22 8.24 -0.53 -3.43
N ALA A 23 9.55 -0.52 -3.23
CA ALA A 23 10.52 -0.46 -4.31
C ALA A 23 11.66 -1.44 -4.05
N HIS A 24 12.29 -1.90 -5.13
CA HIS A 24 13.47 -2.74 -5.09
C HIS A 24 14.36 -2.35 -6.26
N ASP A 25 15.61 -2.00 -5.97
CA ASP A 25 16.58 -1.52 -6.97
C ASP A 25 16.02 -0.40 -7.85
N GLY A 26 15.27 0.52 -7.23
CA GLY A 26 14.70 1.67 -7.91
C GLY A 26 13.44 1.39 -8.71
N LYS A 27 12.94 0.16 -8.69
CA LYS A 27 11.72 -0.23 -9.40
C LYS A 27 10.58 -0.47 -8.42
N LEU A 28 9.35 -0.21 -8.86
CA LEU A 28 8.17 -0.41 -8.03
C LEU A 28 7.82 -1.89 -7.91
N VAL A 29 7.27 -2.26 -6.75
CA VAL A 29 6.86 -3.63 -6.46
C VAL A 29 5.34 -3.65 -6.28
N PHE A 30 4.67 -4.48 -7.07
CA PHE A 30 3.22 -4.70 -6.98
C PHE A 30 2.95 -6.16 -6.68
N CYS A 31 1.79 -6.45 -6.11
CA CYS A 31 1.41 -7.82 -5.79
C CYS A 31 0.07 -8.18 -6.42
N LYS A 32 -0.13 -9.48 -6.63
CA LYS A 32 -1.34 -10.04 -7.22
C LYS A 32 -1.81 -11.19 -6.34
N HIS A 33 -3.05 -11.09 -5.86
CA HIS A 33 -3.69 -12.17 -5.10
C HIS A 33 -4.07 -13.33 -6.02
N GLN A 34 -4.10 -14.55 -5.46
CA GLN A 34 -4.39 -15.76 -6.23
C GLN A 34 -5.75 -15.73 -6.94
N GLU A 35 -6.73 -15.07 -6.36
CA GLU A 35 -8.09 -15.05 -6.89
C GLU A 35 -8.37 -13.87 -7.81
N ARG A 36 -7.37 -13.03 -8.10
CA ARG A 36 -7.54 -11.83 -8.92
C ARG A 36 -6.57 -11.82 -10.08
N ASN A 37 -6.98 -11.12 -11.15
CA ASN A 37 -6.12 -10.86 -12.32
C ASN A 37 -5.65 -9.41 -12.37
N THR A 38 -5.67 -8.74 -11.22
CA THR A 38 -5.33 -7.33 -11.11
C THR A 38 -4.18 -7.15 -10.12
N TRP A 39 -3.50 -6.03 -10.25
CA TRP A 39 -2.34 -5.69 -9.44
C TRP A 39 -2.65 -4.62 -8.42
N GLU A 40 -1.93 -4.64 -7.30
CA GLU A 40 -2.14 -3.66 -6.25
C GLU A 40 -0.84 -3.37 -5.50
N ILE A 41 -0.82 -2.21 -4.84
CA ILE A 41 0.25 -1.83 -3.92
C ILE A 41 0.03 -2.64 -2.64
N PRO A 42 1.11 -3.18 -2.03
CA PRO A 42 0.96 -3.93 -0.77
C PRO A 42 0.30 -3.10 0.32
N GLY A 43 -0.57 -3.72 1.10
CA GLY A 43 -1.23 -3.06 2.21
C GLY A 43 -2.37 -3.88 2.77
N GLY A 44 -2.93 -3.42 3.87
CA GLY A 44 -4.07 -4.07 4.48
C GLY A 44 -4.54 -3.41 5.75
N HIS A 45 -5.50 -4.04 6.42
CA HIS A 45 -6.16 -3.50 7.60
C HIS A 45 -5.36 -3.70 8.87
N ARG A 46 -5.43 -2.70 9.74
CA ARG A 46 -4.84 -2.74 11.08
C ARG A 46 -5.60 -3.76 11.93
N GLU A 47 -4.85 -4.63 12.60
CA GLU A 47 -5.41 -5.60 13.51
C GLU A 47 -5.31 -5.11 14.95
N ALA A 48 -6.13 -5.70 15.84
CA ALA A 48 -6.12 -5.32 17.26
C ALA A 48 -4.74 -5.50 17.86
N GLY A 49 -4.29 -4.50 18.61
CA GLY A 49 -2.99 -4.53 19.25
C GLY A 49 -1.82 -4.09 18.40
N GLU A 50 -2.04 -3.84 17.10
CA GLU A 50 -0.97 -3.37 16.22
C GLU A 50 -0.84 -1.85 16.25
N THR A 51 0.40 -1.37 16.15
CA THR A 51 0.64 0.00 15.73
C THR A 51 0.45 0.06 14.22
N ILE A 52 0.22 1.25 13.67
CA ILE A 52 0.04 1.33 12.21
C ILE A 52 1.34 0.94 11.48
N LEU A 53 2.50 1.23 12.05
CA LEU A 53 3.77 0.80 11.47
C LEU A 53 3.89 -0.72 11.47
N SER A 54 3.49 -1.40 12.55
CA SER A 54 3.56 -2.86 12.59
C SER A 54 2.58 -3.48 11.58
N THR A 55 1.43 -2.85 11.35
CA THR A 55 0.52 -3.26 10.27
C THR A 55 1.22 -3.19 8.92
N ALA A 56 1.89 -2.06 8.66
CA ALA A 56 2.59 -1.86 7.39
C ALA A 56 3.67 -2.92 7.17
N LYS A 57 4.49 -3.18 8.20
CA LYS A 57 5.56 -4.18 8.09
C LYS A 57 5.02 -5.58 7.90
N ARG A 58 3.96 -5.95 8.60
CA ARG A 58 3.33 -7.26 8.46
C ARG A 58 2.76 -7.45 7.05
N GLU A 59 2.00 -6.46 6.56
CA GLU A 59 1.41 -6.55 5.24
C GLU A 59 2.47 -6.57 4.14
N LEU A 60 3.54 -5.78 4.30
CA LEU A 60 4.64 -5.79 3.34
C LEU A 60 5.26 -7.19 3.24
N TYR A 61 5.51 -7.83 4.37
CA TYR A 61 6.04 -9.19 4.40
C TYR A 61 5.06 -10.19 3.79
N GLU A 62 3.79 -10.15 4.22
CA GLU A 62 2.79 -11.11 3.75
C GLU A 62 2.54 -11.00 2.25
N GLU A 63 2.57 -9.79 1.71
CA GLU A 63 2.18 -9.56 0.31
C GLU A 63 3.34 -9.51 -0.67
N THR A 64 4.57 -9.35 -0.20
CA THR A 64 5.73 -9.32 -1.10
C THR A 64 6.84 -10.30 -0.74
N GLY A 65 6.83 -10.82 0.49
CA GLY A 65 7.94 -11.65 0.98
C GLY A 65 9.15 -10.84 1.40
N ALA A 66 9.00 -9.54 1.59
CA ALA A 66 10.12 -8.68 1.98
C ALA A 66 10.66 -9.07 3.34
N LEU A 67 11.97 -9.37 3.41
CA LEU A 67 12.66 -9.73 4.66
C LEU A 67 13.48 -8.58 5.21
N ASP A 68 14.23 -7.89 4.35
CA ASP A 68 15.03 -6.73 4.74
C ASP A 68 14.58 -5.53 3.92
N PHE A 69 14.28 -4.45 4.62
CA PHE A 69 13.80 -3.23 3.99
C PHE A 69 13.94 -2.03 4.93
N GLU A 70 13.95 -0.84 4.33
CA GLU A 70 13.82 0.41 5.07
C GLU A 70 12.43 0.96 4.77
N ILE A 71 11.72 1.43 5.80
CA ILE A 71 10.36 1.92 5.67
C ILE A 71 10.20 3.26 6.39
N ALA A 72 9.49 4.19 5.76
CA ALA A 72 9.24 5.50 6.33
C ALA A 72 7.83 5.98 5.95
N PRO A 73 7.15 6.75 6.83
CA PRO A 73 5.84 7.29 6.51
C PRO A 73 5.94 8.40 5.45
N VAL A 74 4.92 8.48 4.62
CA VAL A 74 4.79 9.54 3.61
C VAL A 74 3.74 10.55 4.06
N CYS A 75 2.51 10.10 4.25
CA CYS A 75 1.40 10.94 4.66
C CYS A 75 0.20 10.08 5.04
N VAL A 76 -0.78 10.72 5.67
CA VAL A 76 -2.09 10.10 5.88
C VAL A 76 -2.90 10.33 4.61
N TYR A 77 -3.72 9.36 4.24
CA TYR A 77 -4.70 9.55 3.18
C TYR A 77 -6.05 9.01 3.62
N SER A 78 -7.09 9.45 2.95
CA SER A 78 -8.43 8.98 3.23
C SER A 78 -9.13 8.57 1.95
N VAL A 79 -10.09 7.66 2.12
CA VAL A 79 -10.95 7.22 1.03
C VAL A 79 -12.39 7.42 1.47
N THR A 80 -13.18 8.03 0.59
CA THR A 80 -14.62 8.15 0.76
C THR A 80 -15.25 7.53 -0.48
N ALA A 81 -16.05 6.49 -0.31
CA ALA A 81 -16.70 5.80 -1.42
C ALA A 81 -18.09 5.33 -1.02
N PRO A 82 -19.06 5.39 -1.96
CA PRO A 82 -20.40 4.85 -1.70
C PRO A 82 -20.33 3.36 -1.35
N GLY A 83 -21.06 2.95 -0.33
CA GLY A 83 -21.12 1.53 0.08
C GLY A 83 -19.89 1.03 0.84
N ASN A 84 -18.89 1.87 1.04
CA ASN A 84 -17.70 1.52 1.79
C ASN A 84 -17.71 2.32 3.10
N PHE A 85 -17.64 1.61 4.25
CA PHE A 85 -17.74 2.24 5.58
C PHE A 85 -18.96 3.17 5.71
N ASP A 86 -20.10 2.74 5.16
CA ASP A 86 -21.36 3.52 5.14
C ASP A 86 -21.20 4.89 4.47
N GLY A 87 -20.31 4.99 3.48
CA GLY A 87 -20.03 6.24 2.79
C GLY A 87 -19.21 7.23 3.59
N LYS A 88 -18.67 6.82 4.74
CA LYS A 88 -17.85 7.67 5.59
C LYS A 88 -16.40 7.69 5.13
N GLU A 89 -15.72 8.77 5.44
CA GLU A 89 -14.30 8.88 5.18
C GLU A 89 -13.53 7.91 6.08
N SER A 90 -12.67 7.07 5.48
CA SER A 90 -11.82 6.15 6.22
C SER A 90 -10.36 6.51 5.97
N PHE A 91 -9.51 6.35 7.00
CA PHE A 91 -8.15 6.86 7.00
C PHE A 91 -7.11 5.74 7.03
N GLY A 92 -6.03 5.95 6.30
CA GLY A 92 -4.90 5.06 6.28
C GLY A 92 -3.59 5.82 6.24
N MET A 93 -2.51 5.10 6.53
CA MET A 93 -1.17 5.66 6.44
C MET A 93 -0.49 5.14 5.17
N LEU A 94 0.04 6.05 4.37
CA LEU A 94 0.85 5.71 3.22
C LEU A 94 2.31 5.69 3.65
N TYR A 95 2.98 4.57 3.42
CA TYR A 95 4.40 4.39 3.69
C TYR A 95 5.16 4.24 2.40
N ARG A 96 6.47 4.45 2.47
CA ARG A 96 7.41 4.11 1.42
C ARG A 96 8.41 3.10 1.98
N ALA A 97 8.75 2.08 1.20
CA ALA A 97 9.73 1.08 1.61
C ALA A 97 10.67 0.75 0.46
N ASP A 98 11.95 0.62 0.81
CA ASP A 98 12.96 0.12 -0.12
C ASP A 98 13.37 -1.27 0.35
N ILE A 99 13.07 -2.30 -0.46
CA ILE A 99 13.29 -3.70 -0.12
C ILE A 99 14.64 -4.13 -0.67
N THR A 100 15.47 -4.73 0.19
CA THR A 100 16.78 -5.24 -0.23
C THR A 100 16.81 -6.76 -0.36
N ARG A 101 15.94 -7.46 0.36
CA ARG A 101 15.93 -8.93 0.31
C ARG A 101 14.51 -9.46 0.44
N PHE A 102 14.20 -10.46 -0.39
CA PHE A 102 12.90 -11.15 -0.40
C PHE A 102 13.07 -12.60 0.03
N GLU A 103 11.99 -13.19 0.57
CA GLU A 103 11.91 -14.63 0.73
C GLU A 103 11.88 -15.32 -0.63
N ALA A 104 12.38 -16.58 -0.66
CA ALA A 104 12.41 -17.34 -1.91
C ALA A 104 11.02 -17.71 -2.41
N GLU A 105 10.06 -17.91 -1.51
CA GLU A 105 8.70 -18.31 -1.86
C GLU A 105 7.68 -17.37 -1.24
N LEU A 106 6.61 -17.08 -1.98
CA LEU A 106 5.51 -16.25 -1.50
C LEU A 106 4.58 -17.07 -0.63
N HIS A 107 3.94 -16.38 0.32
CA HIS A 107 3.01 -16.96 1.27
C HIS A 107 1.62 -16.35 1.15
N SER A 108 0.70 -16.85 1.96
CA SER A 108 -0.66 -16.31 2.11
C SER A 108 -1.43 -16.37 0.80
N GLU A 109 -2.15 -15.32 0.51
CA GLU A 109 -3.04 -15.24 -0.64
C GLU A 109 -2.35 -14.69 -1.89
N ILE A 110 -1.06 -14.38 -1.80
CA ILE A 110 -0.35 -13.76 -2.92
C ILE A 110 0.17 -14.83 -3.88
N GLU A 111 -0.21 -14.71 -5.14
CA GLU A 111 0.27 -15.59 -6.19
C GLU A 111 1.66 -15.18 -6.67
N LYS A 112 1.87 -13.88 -6.88
CA LYS A 112 3.15 -13.38 -7.38
C LYS A 112 3.31 -11.89 -7.15
N ILE A 113 4.54 -11.44 -7.25
CA ILE A 113 4.88 -10.02 -7.25
C ILE A 113 5.41 -9.64 -8.64
N MET A 114 5.37 -8.35 -8.93
CA MET A 114 5.93 -7.78 -10.14
C MET A 114 6.85 -6.63 -9.73
N ILE A 115 8.09 -6.67 -10.19
CA ILE A 115 9.07 -5.59 -9.97
C ILE A 115 9.26 -4.90 -11.32
N THR A 116 8.84 -3.63 -11.40
CA THR A 116 8.72 -2.98 -12.70
C THR A 116 8.95 -1.47 -12.60
N ASP A 117 9.36 -0.87 -13.72
CA ASP A 117 9.43 0.58 -13.85
C ASP A 117 8.17 1.14 -14.54
N ARG A 118 7.16 0.30 -14.78
CA ARG A 118 5.91 0.68 -15.41
C ARG A 118 4.74 0.43 -14.48
N LEU A 119 3.71 1.26 -14.57
CA LEU A 119 2.50 1.05 -13.80
C LEU A 119 1.66 -0.08 -14.40
N PRO A 120 0.97 -0.87 -13.57
CA PRO A 120 0.05 -1.89 -14.09
C PRO A 120 -1.08 -1.25 -14.89
N GLU A 121 -1.59 -1.97 -15.87
CA GLU A 121 -2.76 -1.54 -16.61
C GLU A 121 -4.06 -1.99 -15.95
N GLN A 122 -3.99 -3.08 -15.20
CA GLN A 122 -5.16 -3.65 -14.52
C GLN A 122 -4.98 -3.56 -13.00
N TRP A 123 -5.64 -2.59 -12.42
CA TRP A 123 -5.57 -2.30 -11.00
C TRP A 123 -6.72 -2.94 -10.22
N THR A 124 -6.42 -3.46 -9.02
CA THR A 124 -7.45 -3.89 -8.09
C THR A 124 -8.24 -2.69 -7.57
N TYR A 125 -7.56 -1.57 -7.34
CA TYR A 125 -8.16 -0.34 -6.83
C TYR A 125 -7.88 0.85 -7.75
N PRO A 126 -8.50 0.89 -8.94
CA PRO A 126 -8.15 1.90 -9.95
C PRO A 126 -8.51 3.34 -9.56
N GLU A 127 -9.43 3.52 -8.62
CA GLU A 127 -9.84 4.87 -8.19
C GLU A 127 -9.03 5.38 -6.99
N ILE A 128 -8.18 4.54 -6.42
CA ILE A 128 -7.43 4.88 -5.20
C ILE A 128 -5.93 4.87 -5.44
N GLN A 129 -5.38 3.71 -5.81
CA GLN A 129 -3.92 3.52 -5.80
C GLN A 129 -3.16 4.36 -6.83
N PRO A 130 -3.66 4.57 -8.05
CA PRO A 130 -2.97 5.50 -8.95
C PRO A 130 -2.85 6.92 -8.38
N LYS A 131 -3.82 7.35 -7.58
CA LYS A 131 -3.77 8.66 -6.91
C LYS A 131 -2.69 8.72 -5.83
N LEU A 132 -2.46 7.61 -5.13
CA LEU A 132 -1.39 7.51 -4.14
C LEU A 132 -0.02 7.62 -4.82
N LEU A 133 0.16 6.97 -5.96
CA LEU A 133 1.38 7.06 -6.74
C LEU A 133 1.60 8.47 -7.27
N ALA A 134 0.55 9.13 -7.73
CA ALA A 134 0.63 10.50 -8.22
C ALA A 134 1.06 11.45 -7.11
N GLU A 135 0.55 11.27 -5.89
CA GLU A 135 0.94 12.10 -4.76
C GLU A 135 2.40 11.86 -4.36
N ALA A 136 2.85 10.61 -4.37
CA ALA A 136 4.25 10.29 -4.09
C ALA A 136 5.19 10.89 -5.14
N SER A 137 4.78 10.87 -6.40
CA SER A 137 5.53 11.49 -7.49
C SER A 137 5.62 13.00 -7.30
N ARG A 138 4.50 13.64 -6.92
CA ARG A 138 4.47 15.08 -6.64
C ARG A 138 5.41 15.44 -5.50
N ARG A 139 5.59 14.57 -4.52
CA ARG A 139 6.50 14.77 -3.39
C ARG A 139 7.95 14.41 -3.72
N GLY A 140 8.22 13.93 -4.94
CA GLY A 140 9.57 13.57 -5.37
C GLY A 140 10.07 12.22 -4.86
N LEU A 141 9.16 11.36 -4.39
CA LEU A 141 9.52 10.06 -3.80
C LEU A 141 9.64 8.95 -4.84
N ILE A 142 8.99 9.11 -5.98
CA ILE A 142 9.08 8.20 -7.12
C ILE A 142 9.16 9.01 -8.41
N LYS A 143 9.63 8.38 -9.46
CA LYS A 143 9.76 9.04 -10.77
C LYS A 143 8.45 9.04 -11.55
#